data_772207e2cdf634fc94c61e862d050075
#
_entry.id   772207e2cdf634fc94c61e862d050075
#
_cell.length_a   1.000
_cell.length_b   1.000
_cell.length_c   1.000
_cell.angle_alpha   90.00
_cell.angle_beta   90.00
_cell.angle_gamma   90.00
#
_symmetry.space_group_name_H-M   'P 1'
#
loop_
_entity.id
_entity.type
_entity.pdbx_description
1 polymer ?
#
loop_
_entity_poly.entity_id
_entity_poly.type
_entity_poly.pdbx_seq_one_letter_code
_entity_poly.pdbx_strand_id
1 'polypeptide(L)'
;MKSLVTALAIALALAFAALTVLAGQTDNSEGLKPVSAFAGIKNENERSLALFGEAAKVITHPRCVNCHPAGDRPLQGMDGHPHLPLVVRGADGHGAIGMRCTNCHGPANYDPARVPGHSLWHVAPIEMAWEGKSLGEICEQIKDPKRNDGKTMEELVHHMAEDSLVGWGWNPGAGREPAPGTQEEFGALVAAWVESGAACPSP
;
A
#
# COMPACT_ATOMS: atom_id res chain seq x y z
N MET A 1 -3.65 -50.65 -41.35
CA MET A 1 -4.77 -49.76 -40.93
C MET A 1 -4.79 -49.47 -39.41
N LYS A 2 -4.34 -50.35 -38.53
CA LYS A 2 -4.33 -50.09 -37.05
C LYS A 2 -3.28 -49.05 -36.59
N SER A 3 -2.14 -48.93 -37.27
CA SER A 3 -1.07 -48.00 -36.90
C SER A 3 -1.35 -46.53 -37.24
N LEU A 4 -2.15 -46.21 -38.26
CA LEU A 4 -2.48 -44.84 -38.62
C LEU A 4 -3.49 -44.21 -37.67
N VAL A 5 -4.42 -44.99 -37.12
CA VAL A 5 -5.45 -44.50 -36.22
C VAL A 5 -4.84 -44.09 -34.83
N THR A 6 -3.82 -44.84 -34.38
CA THR A 6 -3.14 -44.56 -33.13
C THR A 6 -2.28 -43.28 -33.19
N ALA A 7 -1.63 -43.03 -34.32
CA ALA A 7 -0.84 -41.82 -34.51
C ALA A 7 -1.70 -40.55 -34.57
N LEU A 8 -2.89 -40.62 -35.14
CA LEU A 8 -3.81 -39.48 -35.24
C LEU A 8 -4.43 -39.12 -33.89
N ALA A 9 -4.70 -40.10 -33.02
CA ALA A 9 -5.25 -39.89 -31.69
C ALA A 9 -4.23 -39.21 -30.74
N ILE A 10 -2.94 -39.55 -30.84
CA ILE A 10 -1.88 -38.97 -30.04
C ILE A 10 -1.61 -37.51 -30.49
N ALA A 11 -1.67 -37.20 -31.76
CA ALA A 11 -1.50 -35.83 -32.27
C ALA A 11 -2.64 -34.90 -31.84
N LEU A 12 -3.90 -35.39 -31.79
CA LEU A 12 -5.03 -34.59 -31.28
C LEU A 12 -4.95 -34.35 -29.76
N ALA A 13 -4.48 -35.32 -28.99
CA ALA A 13 -4.33 -35.18 -27.54
C ALA A 13 -3.24 -34.13 -27.14
N LEU A 14 -2.16 -34.08 -27.92
CA LEU A 14 -1.10 -33.09 -27.70
C LEU A 14 -1.50 -31.65 -28.12
N ALA A 15 -2.37 -31.52 -29.12
CA ALA A 15 -2.89 -30.22 -29.55
C ALA A 15 -3.90 -29.65 -28.53
N PHE A 16 -4.64 -30.46 -27.78
CA PHE A 16 -5.58 -30.03 -26.77
C PHE A 16 -4.86 -29.62 -25.46
N ALA A 17 -3.71 -30.22 -25.14
CA ALA A 17 -2.93 -29.87 -23.95
C ALA A 17 -2.18 -28.53 -24.11
N ALA A 18 -1.93 -28.07 -25.33
CA ALA A 18 -1.26 -26.76 -25.56
C ALA A 18 -2.20 -25.55 -25.49
N LEU A 19 -3.53 -25.76 -25.51
CA LEU A 19 -4.51 -24.64 -25.47
C LEU A 19 -4.99 -24.25 -24.08
N THR A 20 -4.60 -24.96 -23.02
CA THR A 20 -5.10 -24.72 -21.65
C THR A 20 -4.13 -23.96 -20.75
N VAL A 21 -2.99 -23.51 -21.23
CA VAL A 21 -1.98 -22.80 -20.42
C VAL A 21 -1.99 -21.27 -20.62
N LEU A 22 -2.88 -20.74 -21.47
CA LEU A 22 -3.03 -19.27 -21.63
C LEU A 22 -4.26 -18.68 -20.93
N ALA A 23 -4.81 -19.37 -19.92
CA ALA A 23 -5.90 -18.82 -19.13
C ALA A 23 -5.36 -18.24 -17.82
N GLY A 24 -5.19 -16.93 -17.79
CA GLY A 24 -5.37 -16.13 -16.58
C GLY A 24 -4.17 -15.93 -15.65
N GLN A 25 -3.12 -15.31 -16.09
CA GLN A 25 -2.51 -14.30 -15.22
C GLN A 25 -3.25 -12.99 -15.49
N THR A 26 -4.35 -12.76 -14.80
CA THR A 26 -4.82 -11.41 -14.58
C THR A 26 -3.80 -10.77 -13.67
N ASP A 27 -2.90 -10.00 -14.27
CA ASP A 27 -2.01 -9.09 -13.58
C ASP A 27 -2.92 -8.03 -12.91
N ASN A 28 -3.31 -8.29 -11.66
CA ASN A 28 -4.13 -7.39 -10.84
C ASN A 28 -3.31 -6.24 -10.24
N SER A 29 -2.09 -6.04 -10.66
CA SER A 29 -1.35 -4.82 -10.42
C SER A 29 -1.78 -3.75 -11.43
N GLU A 30 -3.03 -3.30 -11.41
CA GLU A 30 -3.34 -2.01 -12.03
C GLU A 30 -2.51 -0.96 -11.29
N GLY A 31 -1.45 -0.47 -11.95
CA GLY A 31 -0.65 0.64 -11.45
C GLY A 31 -1.51 1.88 -11.18
N LEU A 32 -0.94 2.89 -10.57
CA LEU A 32 -1.65 4.15 -10.35
C LEU A 32 -1.86 4.89 -11.69
N LYS A 33 -3.02 5.50 -11.86
CA LYS A 33 -3.26 6.40 -12.97
C LYS A 33 -2.40 7.64 -12.81
N PRO A 34 -1.70 8.10 -13.86
CA PRO A 34 -0.91 9.32 -13.79
C PRO A 34 -1.81 10.54 -13.59
N VAL A 35 -1.28 11.61 -13.01
CA VAL A 35 -2.00 12.89 -12.78
C VAL A 35 -2.68 13.40 -14.05
N SER A 36 -2.03 13.24 -15.21
CA SER A 36 -2.57 13.65 -16.52
C SER A 36 -3.90 12.99 -16.88
N ALA A 37 -4.22 11.82 -16.35
CA ALA A 37 -5.50 11.16 -16.57
C ALA A 37 -6.69 11.96 -16.00
N PHE A 38 -6.44 12.86 -15.06
CA PHE A 38 -7.45 13.70 -14.39
C PHE A 38 -7.58 15.11 -15.01
N ALA A 39 -6.72 15.48 -15.97
CA ALA A 39 -6.70 16.82 -16.59
C ALA A 39 -8.00 17.17 -17.33
N GLY A 40 -8.76 16.17 -17.76
CA GLY A 40 -10.07 16.35 -18.42
C GLY A 40 -11.18 16.81 -17.49
N ILE A 41 -11.04 16.62 -16.17
CA ILE A 41 -12.05 17.01 -15.17
C ILE A 41 -11.94 18.52 -14.94
N LYS A 42 -12.93 19.27 -15.39
CA LYS A 42 -12.92 20.76 -15.37
C LYS A 42 -13.28 21.33 -14.00
N ASN A 43 -14.15 20.66 -13.27
CA ASN A 43 -14.50 21.05 -11.92
C ASN A 43 -13.33 20.70 -10.99
N GLU A 44 -12.77 21.70 -10.31
CA GLU A 44 -11.57 21.55 -9.48
C GLU A 44 -11.82 20.66 -8.27
N ASN A 45 -13.00 20.78 -7.65
CA ASN A 45 -13.36 19.92 -6.52
C ASN A 45 -13.54 18.44 -6.94
N GLU A 46 -14.19 18.19 -8.08
CA GLU A 46 -14.34 16.84 -8.63
C GLU A 46 -12.97 16.24 -9.00
N ARG A 47 -12.10 17.05 -9.58
CA ARG A 47 -10.72 16.63 -9.90
C ARG A 47 -9.95 16.29 -8.64
N SER A 48 -10.02 17.11 -7.61
CA SER A 48 -9.38 16.87 -6.31
C SER A 48 -9.87 15.56 -5.68
N LEU A 49 -11.18 15.33 -5.65
CA LEU A 49 -11.77 14.08 -5.16
C LEU A 49 -11.31 12.86 -5.97
N ALA A 50 -11.21 12.99 -7.30
CA ALA A 50 -10.75 11.89 -8.15
C ALA A 50 -9.26 11.57 -7.95
N LEU A 51 -8.40 12.57 -7.74
CA LEU A 51 -6.98 12.42 -7.41
C LEU A 51 -6.80 11.72 -6.06
N PHE A 52 -7.55 12.15 -5.03
CA PHE A 52 -7.52 11.50 -3.73
C PHE A 52 -8.03 10.06 -3.82
N GLY A 53 -9.10 9.81 -4.58
CA GLY A 53 -9.61 8.46 -4.82
C GLY A 53 -8.59 7.52 -5.47
N GLU A 54 -7.73 8.02 -6.36
CA GLU A 54 -6.66 7.24 -6.95
C GLU A 54 -5.53 6.99 -5.92
N ALA A 55 -5.09 8.03 -5.19
CA ALA A 55 -4.11 7.89 -4.11
C ALA A 55 -4.59 6.93 -3.00
N ALA A 56 -5.90 6.84 -2.78
CA ALA A 56 -6.53 5.97 -1.80
C ALA A 56 -6.23 4.48 -2.03
N LYS A 57 -5.92 4.05 -3.26
CA LYS A 57 -5.48 2.68 -3.54
C LYS A 57 -4.22 2.30 -2.75
N VAL A 58 -3.34 3.27 -2.53
CA VAL A 58 -2.14 3.12 -1.70
C VAL A 58 -2.48 3.26 -0.22
N ILE A 59 -3.21 4.32 0.16
CA ILE A 59 -3.54 4.64 1.54
C ILE A 59 -4.29 3.48 2.22
N THR A 60 -5.20 2.82 1.49
CA THR A 60 -5.96 1.67 2.01
C THR A 60 -5.27 0.32 1.79
N HIS A 61 -4.12 0.31 1.13
CA HIS A 61 -3.37 -0.93 0.92
C HIS A 61 -2.79 -1.44 2.25
N PRO A 62 -2.70 -2.77 2.48
CA PRO A 62 -2.16 -3.34 3.71
C PRO A 62 -0.75 -2.85 4.07
N ARG A 63 0.09 -2.48 3.08
CA ARG A 63 1.42 -1.89 3.34
C ARG A 63 1.37 -0.57 4.11
N CYS A 64 0.28 0.16 3.98
CA CYS A 64 0.06 1.42 4.72
C CYS A 64 -0.77 1.15 5.99
N VAL A 65 -1.92 0.48 5.84
CA VAL A 65 -2.85 0.24 6.95
C VAL A 65 -2.20 -0.55 8.10
N ASN A 66 -1.29 -1.50 7.81
CA ASN A 66 -0.61 -2.28 8.83
C ASN A 66 0.21 -1.42 9.82
N CYS A 67 0.72 -0.27 9.35
CA CYS A 67 1.42 0.71 10.19
C CYS A 67 0.48 1.78 10.76
N HIS A 68 -0.77 1.85 10.28
CA HIS A 68 -1.82 2.77 10.73
C HIS A 68 -3.00 2.03 11.41
N PRO A 69 -2.75 1.13 12.40
CA PRO A 69 -3.78 0.33 13.05
C PRO A 69 -4.69 1.16 13.94
N ALA A 70 -5.95 0.73 14.11
CA ALA A 70 -6.93 1.37 14.98
C ALA A 70 -6.58 1.23 16.48
N GLY A 71 -5.85 0.17 16.82
CA GLY A 71 -5.44 -0.11 18.21
C GLY A 71 -3.93 0.03 18.42
N ASP A 72 -3.48 -0.38 19.61
CA ASP A 72 -2.06 -0.38 19.98
C ASP A 72 -1.23 -1.44 19.27
N ARG A 73 -1.87 -2.48 18.74
CA ARG A 73 -1.20 -3.59 18.09
C ARG A 73 -1.03 -3.31 16.60
N PRO A 74 0.20 -3.34 16.07
CA PRO A 74 0.41 -3.28 14.62
C PRO A 74 -0.29 -4.44 13.91
N LEU A 75 -0.60 -4.26 12.63
CA LEU A 75 -1.06 -5.35 11.78
C LEU A 75 0.09 -5.89 10.92
N GLN A 76 -0.09 -7.07 10.33
CA GLN A 76 0.85 -7.68 9.40
C GLN A 76 0.13 -8.52 8.35
N GLY A 77 0.85 -8.86 7.26
CA GLY A 77 0.31 -9.63 6.16
C GLY A 77 -0.56 -8.82 5.20
N MET A 78 -1.00 -9.45 4.12
CA MET A 78 -1.94 -8.84 3.17
C MET A 78 -3.39 -8.91 3.68
N ASP A 79 -3.64 -9.79 4.63
CA ASP A 79 -4.92 -9.97 5.30
C ASP A 79 -5.09 -9.06 6.53
N GLY A 80 -4.08 -8.25 6.88
CA GLY A 80 -4.15 -7.29 7.97
C GLY A 80 -4.37 -7.93 9.35
N HIS A 81 -3.88 -9.15 9.59
CA HIS A 81 -4.02 -9.77 10.91
C HIS A 81 -3.12 -9.11 11.96
N PRO A 82 -3.48 -9.18 13.25
CA PRO A 82 -2.67 -8.62 14.32
C PRO A 82 -1.26 -9.21 14.35
N HIS A 83 -0.26 -8.34 14.53
CA HIS A 83 1.15 -8.70 14.51
C HIS A 83 1.50 -9.85 15.49
N LEU A 84 2.27 -10.81 15.02
CA LEU A 84 2.81 -11.92 15.82
C LEU A 84 4.36 -11.88 15.76
N PRO A 85 5.05 -11.98 16.91
CA PRO A 85 4.53 -12.10 18.30
C PRO A 85 3.72 -10.87 18.76
N LEU A 86 3.08 -10.98 19.92
CA LEU A 86 2.35 -9.84 20.50
C LEU A 86 3.33 -8.71 20.83
N VAL A 87 3.15 -7.61 20.13
CA VAL A 87 3.84 -6.33 20.38
C VAL A 87 2.81 -5.22 20.41
N VAL A 88 3.15 -4.09 21.00
CA VAL A 88 2.27 -2.91 21.08
C VAL A 88 3.01 -1.67 20.61
N ARG A 89 2.28 -0.63 20.21
CA ARG A 89 2.77 0.67 19.74
C ARG A 89 3.80 1.29 20.69
N GLY A 90 3.54 1.22 22.00
CA GLY A 90 4.28 2.01 22.98
C GLY A 90 3.95 3.51 22.92
N ALA A 91 4.58 4.29 23.77
CA ALA A 91 4.28 5.72 23.89
C ALA A 91 4.76 6.57 22.70
N ASP A 92 5.72 6.08 21.94
CA ASP A 92 6.41 6.82 20.87
C ASP A 92 6.30 6.11 19.49
N GLY A 93 5.45 5.11 19.36
CA GLY A 93 5.30 4.33 18.13
C GLY A 93 6.38 3.27 17.89
N HIS A 94 7.43 3.23 18.69
CA HIS A 94 8.59 2.34 18.52
C HIS A 94 8.54 1.05 19.35
N GLY A 95 7.40 0.72 19.93
CA GLY A 95 7.21 -0.45 20.77
C GLY A 95 7.36 -0.16 22.26
N ALA A 96 6.86 -1.06 23.11
CA ALA A 96 6.98 -0.96 24.56
C ALA A 96 8.45 -1.08 25.02
N ILE A 97 8.73 -0.56 26.22
CA ILE A 97 10.03 -0.74 26.88
C ILE A 97 10.30 -2.26 27.02
N GLY A 98 11.46 -2.70 26.55
CA GLY A 98 11.86 -4.12 26.54
C GLY A 98 11.34 -4.92 25.35
N MET A 99 10.41 -4.38 24.54
CA MET A 99 9.88 -5.00 23.33
C MET A 99 9.83 -3.95 22.19
N ARG A 100 10.97 -3.30 21.94
CA ARG A 100 11.09 -2.31 20.87
C ARG A 100 11.02 -2.98 19.50
N CYS A 101 10.44 -2.30 18.54
CA CYS A 101 10.37 -2.78 17.15
C CYS A 101 11.74 -3.20 16.63
N THR A 102 12.76 -2.42 16.94
CA THR A 102 14.15 -2.65 16.52
C THR A 102 14.83 -3.87 17.16
N ASN A 103 14.20 -4.52 18.16
CA ASN A 103 14.71 -5.79 18.69
C ASN A 103 14.62 -6.92 17.65
N CYS A 104 13.65 -6.81 16.72
CA CYS A 104 13.44 -7.79 15.65
C CYS A 104 13.62 -7.20 14.26
N HIS A 105 13.21 -5.93 14.06
CA HIS A 105 13.30 -5.24 12.78
C HIS A 105 14.62 -4.48 12.69
N GLY A 106 15.56 -5.02 11.90
CA GLY A 106 16.85 -4.37 11.65
C GLY A 106 16.74 -3.17 10.70
N PRO A 107 17.89 -2.53 10.37
CA PRO A 107 17.91 -1.34 9.51
C PRO A 107 17.55 -1.62 8.04
N ALA A 108 17.41 -2.88 7.66
CA ALA A 108 17.01 -3.32 6.32
C ALA A 108 16.24 -4.65 6.41
N ASN A 109 15.54 -5.02 5.34
CA ASN A 109 14.88 -6.31 5.22
C ASN A 109 15.88 -7.46 5.40
N TYR A 110 15.51 -8.46 6.19
CA TYR A 110 16.27 -9.70 6.35
C TYR A 110 15.49 -10.86 5.73
N ASP A 111 15.61 -11.01 4.42
CA ASP A 111 14.83 -11.94 3.62
C ASP A 111 14.97 -13.41 4.02
N PRO A 112 16.17 -13.92 4.48
CA PRO A 112 16.28 -15.31 4.92
C PRO A 112 15.34 -15.69 6.06
N ALA A 113 15.03 -14.76 6.97
CA ALA A 113 14.07 -14.96 8.05
C ALA A 113 12.70 -14.32 7.76
N ARG A 114 12.52 -13.71 6.58
CA ARG A 114 11.30 -12.99 6.19
C ARG A 114 10.91 -11.90 7.19
N VAL A 115 11.90 -11.27 7.83
CA VAL A 115 11.69 -10.15 8.74
C VAL A 115 11.85 -8.85 7.96
N PRO A 116 10.82 -7.99 7.90
CA PRO A 116 10.96 -6.67 7.31
C PRO A 116 11.82 -5.77 8.19
N GLY A 117 12.46 -4.76 7.61
CA GLY A 117 13.29 -3.84 8.36
C GLY A 117 13.50 -2.51 7.65
N HIS A 118 13.69 -1.49 8.46
CA HIS A 118 14.07 -0.13 8.07
C HIS A 118 14.68 0.56 9.30
N SER A 119 15.63 1.46 9.11
CA SER A 119 16.32 2.15 10.23
C SER A 119 15.37 2.94 11.15
N LEU A 120 14.23 3.38 10.64
CA LEU A 120 13.20 4.13 11.36
C LEU A 120 11.92 3.31 11.58
N TRP A 121 12.04 1.98 11.76
CA TRP A 121 10.86 1.11 11.89
C TRP A 121 9.99 1.46 13.10
N HIS A 122 8.78 1.94 12.83
CA HIS A 122 7.77 2.30 13.84
C HIS A 122 6.36 2.27 13.24
N VAL A 123 5.33 2.45 14.07
CA VAL A 123 3.94 2.64 13.65
C VAL A 123 3.54 4.11 13.78
N ALA A 124 2.60 4.53 12.96
CA ALA A 124 2.06 5.88 12.99
C ALA A 124 1.42 6.23 14.34
N PRO A 125 1.30 7.50 14.72
CA PRO A 125 0.53 7.93 15.88
C PRO A 125 -0.89 7.38 15.85
N ILE A 126 -1.49 7.13 17.03
CA ILE A 126 -2.85 6.56 17.11
C ILE A 126 -3.89 7.49 16.47
N GLU A 127 -3.65 8.78 16.48
CA GLU A 127 -4.48 9.80 15.85
C GLU A 127 -4.54 9.64 14.32
N MET A 128 -3.55 8.96 13.74
CA MET A 128 -3.43 8.63 12.30
C MET A 128 -3.80 7.16 12.02
N ALA A 129 -4.68 6.58 12.83
CA ALA A 129 -5.23 5.26 12.54
C ALA A 129 -6.13 5.30 11.30
N TRP A 130 -5.89 4.38 10.34
CA TRP A 130 -6.66 4.25 9.10
C TRP A 130 -7.50 2.97 9.03
N GLU A 131 -7.11 1.97 9.81
CA GLU A 131 -7.85 0.70 9.89
C GLU A 131 -9.32 0.94 10.22
N GLY A 132 -10.21 0.41 9.37
CA GLY A 132 -11.66 0.47 9.55
C GLY A 132 -12.29 1.85 9.30
N LYS A 133 -11.54 2.84 8.81
CA LYS A 133 -12.05 4.17 8.51
C LYS A 133 -12.48 4.32 7.06
N SER A 134 -13.48 5.18 6.83
CA SER A 134 -13.83 5.62 5.49
C SER A 134 -12.74 6.49 4.87
N LEU A 135 -12.75 6.61 3.54
CA LEU A 135 -11.81 7.50 2.85
C LEU A 135 -11.96 8.96 3.27
N GLY A 136 -13.18 9.40 3.56
CA GLY A 136 -13.43 10.76 4.05
C GLY A 136 -12.80 10.99 5.41
N GLU A 137 -12.97 10.06 6.35
CA GLU A 137 -12.34 10.13 7.67
C GLU A 137 -10.81 10.16 7.58
N ILE A 138 -10.21 9.32 6.73
CA ILE A 138 -8.75 9.30 6.51
C ILE A 138 -8.28 10.62 5.92
N CYS A 139 -8.99 11.14 4.91
CA CYS A 139 -8.68 12.41 4.26
C CYS A 139 -8.68 13.57 5.27
N GLU A 140 -9.69 13.67 6.12
CA GLU A 140 -9.78 14.71 7.15
C GLU A 140 -8.70 14.52 8.24
N GLN A 141 -8.30 13.27 8.55
CA GLN A 141 -7.16 13.04 9.45
C GLN A 141 -5.85 13.58 8.87
N ILE A 142 -5.59 13.28 7.60
CA ILE A 142 -4.38 13.72 6.90
C ILE A 142 -4.26 15.24 6.93
N LYS A 143 -5.36 15.96 6.80
CA LYS A 143 -5.41 17.44 6.77
C LYS A 143 -5.35 18.09 8.15
N ASP A 144 -5.67 17.36 9.21
CA ASP A 144 -5.75 17.94 10.56
C ASP A 144 -4.38 17.93 11.24
N PRO A 145 -3.72 19.10 11.47
CA PRO A 145 -2.42 19.18 12.10
C PRO A 145 -2.39 18.69 13.55
N LYS A 146 -3.55 18.57 14.20
CA LYS A 146 -3.64 17.97 15.55
C LYS A 146 -3.54 16.46 15.52
N ARG A 147 -3.71 15.86 14.36
CA ARG A 147 -3.76 14.40 14.16
C ARG A 147 -2.57 13.90 13.34
N ASN A 148 -2.07 14.70 12.41
CA ASN A 148 -1.00 14.36 11.46
C ASN A 148 0.43 14.71 11.97
N ASP A 149 0.60 14.81 13.27
CA ASP A 149 1.88 15.17 13.91
C ASP A 149 2.35 16.61 13.58
N GLY A 150 1.40 17.52 13.41
CA GLY A 150 1.66 18.95 13.18
C GLY A 150 2.11 19.31 11.77
N LYS A 151 2.05 18.37 10.83
CA LYS A 151 2.54 18.58 9.47
C LYS A 151 1.66 19.53 8.66
N THR A 152 2.30 20.45 7.97
CA THR A 152 1.67 21.23 6.90
C THR A 152 1.36 20.36 5.70
N MET A 153 0.54 20.85 4.77
CA MET A 153 0.22 20.11 3.53
C MET A 153 1.46 19.88 2.67
N GLU A 154 2.42 20.81 2.65
CA GLU A 154 3.70 20.65 1.94
C GLU A 154 4.55 19.54 2.57
N GLU A 155 4.67 19.53 3.89
CA GLU A 155 5.38 18.48 4.63
C GLU A 155 4.73 17.10 4.46
N LEU A 156 3.40 17.05 4.31
CA LEU A 156 2.67 15.81 4.01
C LEU A 156 2.96 15.31 2.61
N VAL A 157 2.99 16.20 1.61
CA VAL A 157 3.42 15.82 0.25
C VAL A 157 4.82 15.25 0.28
N HIS A 158 5.77 15.93 0.93
CA HIS A 158 7.15 15.46 1.07
C HIS A 158 7.22 14.12 1.81
N HIS A 159 6.50 13.97 2.92
CA HIS A 159 6.43 12.71 3.67
C HIS A 159 5.93 11.55 2.80
N MET A 160 4.86 11.75 2.05
CA MET A 160 4.29 10.70 1.21
C MET A 160 5.15 10.38 -0.03
N ALA A 161 5.80 11.40 -0.61
CA ALA A 161 6.60 11.27 -1.83
C ALA A 161 8.03 10.77 -1.59
N GLU A 162 8.65 11.12 -0.46
CA GLU A 162 10.10 11.02 -0.29
C GLU A 162 10.55 10.33 1.00
N ASP A 163 9.67 10.18 2.01
CA ASP A 163 10.04 9.50 3.25
C ASP A 163 10.42 8.05 2.98
N SER A 164 11.59 7.65 3.46
CA SER A 164 12.15 6.32 3.19
C SER A 164 11.40 5.17 3.88
N LEU A 165 10.76 5.44 5.04
CA LEU A 165 9.92 4.43 5.70
C LEU A 165 8.60 4.26 4.94
N VAL A 166 8.01 5.33 4.42
CA VAL A 166 6.87 5.25 3.50
C VAL A 166 7.28 4.48 2.23
N GLY A 167 8.46 4.77 1.69
CA GLY A 167 9.05 4.10 0.51
C GLY A 167 9.26 2.60 0.70
N TRP A 168 9.38 2.13 1.94
CA TRP A 168 9.41 0.70 2.22
C TRP A 168 8.14 -0.02 1.70
N GLY A 169 7.02 0.65 1.63
CA GLY A 169 5.78 0.10 1.08
C GLY A 169 5.93 -0.45 -0.34
N TRP A 170 6.84 0.10 -1.15
CA TRP A 170 7.16 -0.37 -2.50
C TRP A 170 8.40 -1.27 -2.57
N ASN A 171 9.17 -1.35 -1.47
CA ASN A 171 10.36 -2.22 -1.36
C ASN A 171 10.27 -3.13 -0.13
N PRO A 172 9.18 -3.90 0.02
CA PRO A 172 8.91 -4.65 1.26
C PRO A 172 9.80 -5.89 1.43
N GLY A 173 10.68 -6.21 0.48
CA GLY A 173 11.53 -7.38 0.47
C GLY A 173 10.88 -8.61 -0.17
N ALA A 174 11.65 -9.68 -0.29
CA ALA A 174 11.26 -10.88 -1.02
C ALA A 174 9.98 -11.53 -0.48
N GLY A 175 9.09 -11.91 -1.40
CA GLY A 175 7.84 -12.62 -1.08
C GLY A 175 6.76 -11.76 -0.42
N ARG A 176 6.90 -10.43 -0.46
CA ARG A 176 5.86 -9.48 -0.04
C ARG A 176 5.37 -8.67 -1.24
N GLU A 177 4.07 -8.57 -1.38
CA GLU A 177 3.45 -7.73 -2.40
C GLU A 177 3.72 -6.26 -2.08
N PRO A 178 4.24 -5.45 -3.02
CA PRO A 178 4.42 -4.01 -2.84
C PRO A 178 3.07 -3.28 -2.91
N ALA A 179 3.05 -2.03 -2.48
CA ALA A 179 1.95 -1.11 -2.73
C ALA A 179 1.79 -0.84 -4.24
N PRO A 180 0.58 -0.46 -4.72
CA PRO A 180 0.34 -0.17 -6.14
C PRO A 180 1.22 0.97 -6.69
N GLY A 181 1.67 0.85 -7.92
CA GLY A 181 2.48 1.85 -8.60
C GLY A 181 3.87 2.05 -7.97
N THR A 182 4.31 3.29 -7.90
CA THR A 182 5.57 3.71 -7.28
C THR A 182 5.35 4.81 -6.24
N GLN A 183 6.30 5.03 -5.34
CA GLN A 183 6.24 6.14 -4.38
C GLN A 183 6.18 7.49 -5.09
N GLU A 184 6.90 7.65 -6.19
CA GLU A 184 6.90 8.86 -7.01
C GLU A 184 5.51 9.14 -7.61
N GLU A 185 4.86 8.13 -8.20
CA GLU A 185 3.49 8.26 -8.74
C GLU A 185 2.48 8.59 -7.65
N PHE A 186 2.59 7.96 -6.49
CA PHE A 186 1.75 8.25 -5.34
C PHE A 186 1.98 9.68 -4.83
N GLY A 187 3.22 10.10 -4.66
CA GLY A 187 3.56 11.47 -4.27
C GLY A 187 3.03 12.52 -5.25
N ALA A 188 3.13 12.25 -6.55
CA ALA A 188 2.58 13.13 -7.58
C ALA A 188 1.05 13.28 -7.50
N LEU A 189 0.33 12.18 -7.22
CA LEU A 189 -1.13 12.23 -6.99
C LEU A 189 -1.50 13.04 -5.76
N VAL A 190 -0.76 12.87 -4.65
CA VAL A 190 -0.98 13.63 -3.42
C VAL A 190 -0.67 15.12 -3.63
N ALA A 191 0.41 15.47 -4.32
CA ALA A 191 0.74 16.85 -4.65
C ALA A 191 -0.36 17.50 -5.48
N ALA A 192 -0.82 16.84 -6.54
CA ALA A 192 -1.91 17.35 -7.39
C ALA A 192 -3.25 17.45 -6.65
N TRP A 193 -3.53 16.55 -5.71
CA TRP A 193 -4.67 16.64 -4.82
C TRP A 193 -4.60 17.91 -3.94
N VAL A 194 -3.45 18.18 -3.33
CA VAL A 194 -3.23 19.38 -2.51
C VAL A 194 -3.37 20.64 -3.36
N GLU A 195 -2.74 20.69 -4.53
CA GLU A 195 -2.82 21.83 -5.47
C GLU A 195 -4.25 22.11 -5.95
N SER A 196 -5.09 21.08 -6.05
CA SER A 196 -6.50 21.20 -6.46
C SER A 196 -7.47 21.45 -5.29
N GLY A 197 -6.96 21.87 -4.13
CA GLY A 197 -7.77 22.30 -2.98
C GLY A 197 -8.00 21.22 -1.92
N ALA A 198 -7.35 20.07 -2.01
CA ALA A 198 -7.37 18.99 -1.01
C ALA A 198 -8.80 18.59 -0.58
N ALA A 199 -9.71 18.39 -1.54
CA ALA A 199 -11.09 18.01 -1.27
C ALA A 199 -11.15 16.57 -0.71
N CYS A 200 -12.00 16.38 0.30
CA CYS A 200 -12.24 15.08 0.93
C CYS A 200 -13.59 14.49 0.48
N PRO A 201 -13.68 13.18 0.25
CA PRO A 201 -14.96 12.49 0.12
C PRO A 201 -15.81 12.66 1.38
N SER A 202 -17.12 12.47 1.27
CA SER A 202 -17.96 12.37 2.46
C SER A 202 -17.51 11.20 3.36
N PRO A 203 -17.57 11.35 4.68
CA PRO A 203 -17.25 10.30 5.65
C PRO A 203 -18.08 9.03 5.49
#